data_1f4a27f2102e7ce1e700b0b7b719a44d
#
_entry.id   1f4a27f2102e7ce1e700b0b7b719a44d
#
_cell.length_a   1.000
_cell.length_b   1.000
_cell.length_c   1.000
_cell.angle_alpha   90.00
_cell.angle_beta   90.00
_cell.angle_gamma   90.00
#
_symmetry.space_group_name_H-M   'P 1'
#
loop_
_entity.id
_entity.type
_entity.pdbx_description
1 polymer ?
#
loop_
_entity_poly.entity_id
_entity_poly.type
_entity_poly.pdbx_seq_one_letter_code
_entity_poly.pdbx_strand_id
1 'polypeptide(L)'
;MRTLTLRRVARGVLVLVAVYGFWVFLQPLTIAGILNVGNAVGMGACVLLAGVVVAWPRVVRFVSALVKRRSGRLVVGVVAVIAVLGVVWCGVLSARMVGAMRAEPEEPATLIVLGCKVEGDRPSVALLRRVDTAADYLLAHPSVQVVVSGGQGADELISEAEAMRRALVDRGVAEDRILVEDRSTSTLENLTFSKEILAENGLGTSAIVVSEGYHMYRALRVADRVGLDAEGLAAPSAAWVLPTSWVREWFGITLDGLKG
;
A
#
# COMPACT_ATOMS: atom_id res chain seq x y z
N MET A 1 -21.88 9.03 41.20
CA MET A 1 -22.26 9.86 40.03
C MET A 1 -21.09 10.11 39.07
N ARG A 2 -19.90 10.55 39.47
CA ARG A 2 -18.74 10.84 38.59
C ARG A 2 -18.32 9.67 37.67
N THR A 3 -18.27 8.44 38.17
CA THR A 3 -17.83 7.24 37.38
C THR A 3 -18.81 6.84 36.26
N LEU A 4 -20.13 7.05 36.46
CA LEU A 4 -21.15 6.79 35.43
C LEU A 4 -21.08 7.83 34.31
N THR A 5 -20.83 9.09 34.63
CA THR A 5 -20.65 10.18 33.67
C THR A 5 -19.39 9.94 32.82
N LEU A 6 -18.27 9.60 33.44
CA LEU A 6 -17.02 9.31 32.74
C LEU A 6 -17.15 8.13 31.75
N ARG A 7 -17.83 7.06 32.14
CA ARG A 7 -18.10 5.91 31.25
C ARG A 7 -19.00 6.27 30.06
N ARG A 8 -19.98 7.16 30.25
CA ARG A 8 -20.84 7.63 29.15
C ARG A 8 -20.03 8.52 28.17
N VAL A 9 -19.25 9.44 28.71
CA VAL A 9 -18.36 10.28 27.89
C VAL A 9 -17.37 9.43 27.10
N ALA A 10 -16.66 8.49 27.73
CA ALA A 10 -15.73 7.60 27.04
C ALA A 10 -16.40 6.80 25.90
N ARG A 11 -17.61 6.29 26.11
CA ARG A 11 -18.35 5.62 25.02
C ARG A 11 -18.73 6.57 23.90
N GLY A 12 -19.17 7.79 24.22
CA GLY A 12 -19.45 8.82 23.21
C GLY A 12 -18.22 9.12 22.35
N VAL A 13 -17.05 9.29 22.98
CA VAL A 13 -15.79 9.51 22.27
C VAL A 13 -15.43 8.33 21.36
N LEU A 14 -15.55 7.08 21.83
CA LEU A 14 -15.28 5.88 21.02
C LEU A 14 -16.24 5.77 19.82
N VAL A 15 -17.50 6.13 19.95
CA VAL A 15 -18.44 6.16 18.82
C VAL A 15 -18.03 7.23 17.83
N LEU A 16 -17.65 8.43 18.28
CA LEU A 16 -17.17 9.49 17.40
C LEU A 16 -15.89 9.08 16.65
N VAL A 17 -14.96 8.40 17.33
CA VAL A 17 -13.76 7.84 16.69
C VAL A 17 -14.14 6.80 15.62
N ALA A 18 -15.10 5.93 15.89
CA ALA A 18 -15.57 4.96 14.91
C ALA A 18 -16.24 5.63 13.69
N VAL A 19 -17.06 6.66 13.91
CA VAL A 19 -17.70 7.42 12.82
C VAL A 19 -16.66 8.16 11.98
N TYR A 20 -15.70 8.83 12.62
CA TYR A 20 -14.60 9.49 11.93
C TYR A 20 -13.73 8.49 11.15
N GLY A 21 -13.37 7.35 11.77
CA GLY A 21 -12.63 6.28 11.10
C GLY A 21 -13.40 5.74 9.88
N PHE A 22 -14.69 5.51 9.99
CA PHE A 22 -15.53 5.08 8.87
C PHE A 22 -15.46 6.08 7.72
N TRP A 23 -15.59 7.39 8.01
CA TRP A 23 -15.45 8.45 7.02
C TRP A 23 -14.07 8.45 6.36
N VAL A 24 -12.99 8.26 7.12
CA VAL A 24 -11.62 8.17 6.59
C VAL A 24 -11.48 7.01 5.60
N PHE A 25 -12.01 5.83 5.92
CA PHE A 25 -11.98 4.67 5.03
C PHE A 25 -12.94 4.79 3.83
N LEU A 26 -13.94 5.67 3.91
CA LEU A 26 -14.87 5.94 2.83
C LEU A 26 -14.30 6.92 1.78
N GLN A 27 -13.37 7.81 2.18
CA GLN A 27 -12.83 8.87 1.30
C GLN A 27 -12.32 8.37 -0.06
N PRO A 28 -11.53 7.29 -0.19
CA PRO A 28 -11.04 6.86 -1.50
C PRO A 28 -12.18 6.46 -2.45
N LEU A 29 -13.27 5.91 -1.92
CA LEU A 29 -14.45 5.56 -2.72
C LEU A 29 -15.19 6.83 -3.20
N THR A 30 -15.34 7.83 -2.33
CA THR A 30 -16.10 9.04 -2.66
C THR A 30 -15.31 10.04 -3.50
N ILE A 31 -14.00 10.09 -3.34
CA ILE A 31 -13.11 11.05 -4.05
C ILE A 31 -12.70 10.50 -5.42
N ALA A 32 -12.34 9.22 -5.50
CA ALA A 32 -11.71 8.63 -6.69
C ALA A 32 -12.34 7.30 -7.15
N GLY A 33 -13.49 6.91 -6.60
CA GLY A 33 -14.13 5.63 -6.96
C GLY A 33 -13.33 4.38 -6.57
N ILE A 34 -12.31 4.52 -5.72
CA ILE A 34 -11.41 3.43 -5.35
C ILE A 34 -12.06 2.57 -4.26
N LEU A 35 -12.41 1.32 -4.63
CA LEU A 35 -12.87 0.30 -3.71
C LEU A 35 -11.87 -0.85 -3.66
N ASN A 36 -11.34 -1.15 -2.48
CA ASN A 36 -10.41 -2.26 -2.25
C ASN A 36 -10.66 -2.93 -0.88
N VAL A 37 -9.94 -4.00 -0.60
CA VAL A 37 -10.04 -4.72 0.68
C VAL A 37 -9.80 -3.82 1.90
N GLY A 38 -8.94 -2.80 1.78
CA GLY A 38 -8.66 -1.85 2.86
C GLY A 38 -9.87 -1.01 3.24
N ASN A 39 -10.67 -0.53 2.24
CA ASN A 39 -11.94 0.16 2.51
C ASN A 39 -12.92 -0.77 3.24
N ALA A 40 -13.13 -1.97 2.70
CA ALA A 40 -14.11 -2.92 3.24
C ALA A 40 -13.78 -3.31 4.70
N VAL A 41 -12.51 -3.67 4.96
CA VAL A 41 -12.03 -4.07 6.29
C VAL A 41 -12.06 -2.88 7.25
N GLY A 42 -11.56 -1.71 6.83
CA GLY A 42 -11.53 -0.52 7.68
C GLY A 42 -12.93 -0.03 8.07
N MET A 43 -13.85 0.09 7.11
CA MET A 43 -15.25 0.45 7.38
C MET A 43 -15.93 -0.60 8.26
N GLY A 44 -15.75 -1.90 7.97
CA GLY A 44 -16.28 -2.99 8.76
C GLY A 44 -15.79 -2.98 10.21
N ALA A 45 -14.50 -2.72 10.43
CA ALA A 45 -13.91 -2.59 11.76
C ALA A 45 -14.52 -1.40 12.54
N CYS A 46 -14.75 -0.26 11.88
CA CYS A 46 -15.40 0.90 12.50
C CYS A 46 -16.85 0.62 12.88
N VAL A 47 -17.62 -0.04 12.01
CA VAL A 47 -19.01 -0.46 12.32
C VAL A 47 -19.03 -1.45 13.49
N LEU A 48 -18.13 -2.43 13.49
CA LEU A 48 -18.00 -3.41 14.60
C LEU A 48 -17.66 -2.70 15.92
N LEU A 49 -16.70 -1.78 15.92
CA LEU A 49 -16.32 -0.98 17.08
C LEU A 49 -17.52 -0.21 17.63
N ALA A 50 -18.23 0.53 16.78
CA ALA A 50 -19.43 1.27 17.17
C ALA A 50 -20.50 0.34 17.76
N GLY A 51 -20.76 -0.79 17.12
CA GLY A 51 -21.73 -1.81 17.58
C GLY A 51 -21.36 -2.40 18.95
N VAL A 52 -20.08 -2.74 19.15
CA VAL A 52 -19.58 -3.24 20.45
C VAL A 52 -19.70 -2.17 21.54
N VAL A 53 -19.35 -0.91 21.24
CA VAL A 53 -19.43 0.20 22.23
C VAL A 53 -20.88 0.47 22.63
N VAL A 54 -21.81 0.51 21.66
CA VAL A 54 -23.25 0.71 21.93
C VAL A 54 -23.84 -0.47 22.69
N ALA A 55 -23.52 -1.69 22.28
CA ALA A 55 -23.99 -2.92 22.90
C ALA A 55 -23.16 -3.37 24.11
N TRP A 56 -22.23 -2.56 24.61
CA TRP A 56 -21.26 -2.94 25.66
C TRP A 56 -21.85 -3.71 26.85
N PRO A 57 -23.00 -3.29 27.45
CA PRO A 57 -23.56 -4.04 28.58
C PRO A 57 -24.04 -5.46 28.18
N ARG A 58 -24.46 -5.64 26.92
CA ARG A 58 -24.85 -6.95 26.40
C ARG A 58 -23.63 -7.82 26.14
N VAL A 59 -22.58 -7.23 25.53
CA VAL A 59 -21.29 -7.87 25.25
C VAL A 59 -20.66 -8.39 26.54
N VAL A 60 -20.57 -7.54 27.57
CA VAL A 60 -20.02 -7.93 28.88
C VAL A 60 -20.82 -9.07 29.50
N ARG A 61 -22.16 -9.01 29.49
CA ARG A 61 -23.01 -10.10 30.00
C ARG A 61 -22.79 -11.40 29.25
N PHE A 62 -22.73 -11.33 27.92
CA PHE A 62 -22.49 -12.50 27.06
C PHE A 62 -21.13 -13.14 27.35
N VAL A 63 -20.04 -12.35 27.33
CA VAL A 63 -18.69 -12.84 27.61
C VAL A 63 -18.61 -13.40 29.04
N SER A 64 -19.20 -12.69 30.04
CA SER A 64 -19.21 -13.16 31.42
C SER A 64 -19.98 -14.50 31.60
N ALA A 65 -21.04 -14.71 30.84
CA ALA A 65 -21.76 -16.00 30.83
C ALA A 65 -20.91 -17.09 30.13
N LEU A 66 -20.24 -16.77 29.06
CA LEU A 66 -19.40 -17.69 28.31
C LEU A 66 -18.22 -18.20 29.14
N VAL A 67 -17.49 -17.31 29.82
CA VAL A 67 -16.32 -17.68 30.63
C VAL A 67 -16.65 -18.47 31.89
N LYS A 68 -17.94 -18.60 32.30
CA LYS A 68 -18.33 -19.48 33.37
C LYS A 68 -18.15 -20.97 33.02
N ARG A 69 -18.20 -21.30 31.73
CA ARG A 69 -17.97 -22.67 31.22
C ARG A 69 -16.50 -22.85 30.86
N ARG A 70 -15.96 -24.07 31.11
CA ARG A 70 -14.53 -24.35 30.76
C ARG A 70 -14.25 -24.17 29.25
N SER A 71 -15.15 -24.68 28.40
CA SER A 71 -15.07 -24.51 26.95
C SER A 71 -15.16 -23.05 26.54
N GLY A 72 -16.01 -22.24 27.19
CA GLY A 72 -16.12 -20.81 26.90
C GLY A 72 -14.88 -20.03 27.28
N ARG A 73 -14.21 -20.36 28.39
CA ARG A 73 -12.90 -19.76 28.74
C ARG A 73 -11.84 -20.06 27.67
N LEU A 74 -11.80 -21.30 27.17
CA LEU A 74 -10.88 -21.68 26.11
C LEU A 74 -11.14 -20.89 24.82
N VAL A 75 -12.40 -20.79 24.39
CA VAL A 75 -12.78 -20.02 23.20
C VAL A 75 -12.38 -18.55 23.34
N VAL A 76 -12.72 -17.90 24.46
CA VAL A 76 -12.35 -16.50 24.70
C VAL A 76 -10.82 -16.34 24.73
N GLY A 77 -10.10 -17.28 25.35
CA GLY A 77 -8.63 -17.26 25.38
C GLY A 77 -8.04 -17.40 23.98
N VAL A 78 -8.52 -18.35 23.16
CA VAL A 78 -8.05 -18.53 21.78
C VAL A 78 -8.32 -17.28 20.93
N VAL A 79 -9.54 -16.71 21.02
CA VAL A 79 -9.88 -15.48 20.29
C VAL A 79 -8.99 -14.31 20.73
N ALA A 80 -8.74 -14.17 22.04
CA ALA A 80 -7.84 -13.12 22.54
C ALA A 80 -6.41 -13.29 22.02
N VAL A 81 -5.88 -14.53 22.02
CA VAL A 81 -4.53 -14.82 21.48
C VAL A 81 -4.45 -14.48 19.98
N ILE A 82 -5.45 -14.92 19.19
CA ILE A 82 -5.49 -14.61 17.75
C ILE A 82 -5.53 -13.09 17.52
N ALA A 83 -6.35 -12.37 18.31
CA ALA A 83 -6.43 -10.92 18.20
C ALA A 83 -5.09 -10.23 18.53
N VAL A 84 -4.41 -10.67 19.60
CA VAL A 84 -3.08 -10.14 19.97
C VAL A 84 -2.05 -10.44 18.87
N LEU A 85 -2.02 -11.68 18.36
CA LEU A 85 -1.10 -12.05 17.28
C LEU A 85 -1.38 -11.23 16.02
N GLY A 86 -2.64 -10.98 15.67
CA GLY A 86 -3.02 -10.12 14.56
C GLY A 86 -2.54 -8.68 14.73
N VAL A 87 -2.71 -8.09 15.92
CA VAL A 87 -2.23 -6.74 16.21
C VAL A 87 -0.69 -6.66 16.13
N VAL A 88 0.01 -7.64 16.72
CA VAL A 88 1.48 -7.72 16.65
C VAL A 88 1.94 -7.84 15.19
N TRP A 89 1.30 -8.72 14.41
CA TRP A 89 1.60 -8.91 12.99
C TRP A 89 1.43 -7.61 12.19
N CYS A 90 0.27 -6.94 12.31
CA CYS A 90 0.04 -5.64 11.68
C CYS A 90 1.05 -4.58 12.12
N GLY A 91 1.45 -4.59 13.41
CA GLY A 91 2.48 -3.70 13.95
C GLY A 91 3.86 -3.94 13.31
N VAL A 92 4.28 -5.21 13.20
CA VAL A 92 5.55 -5.60 12.55
C VAL A 92 5.54 -5.20 11.08
N LEU A 93 4.46 -5.51 10.35
CA LEU A 93 4.34 -5.11 8.94
C LEU A 93 4.39 -3.60 8.79
N SER A 94 3.67 -2.84 9.62
CA SER A 94 3.69 -1.37 9.58
C SER A 94 5.08 -0.80 9.85
N ALA A 95 5.83 -1.35 10.80
CA ALA A 95 7.20 -0.92 11.07
C ALA A 95 8.12 -1.14 9.86
N ARG A 96 7.99 -2.29 9.19
CA ARG A 96 8.74 -2.58 7.96
C ARG A 96 8.34 -1.69 6.79
N MET A 97 7.04 -1.43 6.62
CA MET A 97 6.54 -0.49 5.60
C MET A 97 7.07 0.93 5.83
N VAL A 98 7.06 1.41 7.07
CA VAL A 98 7.63 2.73 7.43
C VAL A 98 9.13 2.76 7.17
N GLY A 99 9.87 1.69 7.49
CA GLY A 99 11.30 1.59 7.18
C GLY A 99 11.57 1.72 5.69
N ALA A 100 10.90 0.92 4.86
CA ALA A 100 11.05 0.96 3.41
C ALA A 100 10.62 2.30 2.78
N MET A 101 9.58 2.94 3.33
CA MET A 101 9.10 4.24 2.85
C MET A 101 10.09 5.38 3.11
N ARG A 102 10.95 5.26 4.12
CA ARG A 102 11.92 6.30 4.55
C ARG A 102 13.34 6.03 4.07
N ALA A 103 13.58 4.86 3.51
CA ALA A 103 14.88 4.55 2.93
C ALA A 103 15.10 5.42 1.69
N GLU A 104 16.34 5.87 1.53
CA GLU A 104 16.82 6.59 0.36
C GLU A 104 17.93 5.76 -0.28
N PRO A 105 18.03 5.74 -1.63
CA PRO A 105 19.09 5.01 -2.31
C PRO A 105 20.48 5.54 -1.91
N GLU A 106 21.40 4.61 -1.65
CA GLU A 106 22.78 4.96 -1.26
C GLU A 106 23.63 5.33 -2.47
N GLU A 107 23.47 4.59 -3.58
CA GLU A 107 24.24 4.80 -4.81
C GLU A 107 23.33 4.92 -6.03
N PRO A 108 23.73 5.71 -7.06
CA PRO A 108 22.97 5.82 -8.29
C PRO A 108 22.88 4.48 -9.05
N ALA A 109 21.67 4.03 -9.34
CA ALA A 109 21.40 2.82 -10.12
C ALA A 109 20.24 3.06 -11.10
N THR A 110 20.03 2.13 -12.05
CA THR A 110 18.92 2.22 -13.00
C THR A 110 17.58 2.27 -12.26
N LEU A 111 16.73 3.24 -12.64
CA LEU A 111 15.39 3.34 -12.07
C LEU A 111 14.44 2.31 -12.69
N ILE A 112 13.51 1.78 -11.86
CA ILE A 112 12.32 1.05 -12.32
C ILE A 112 11.11 1.78 -11.73
N VAL A 113 10.34 2.49 -12.58
CA VAL A 113 9.13 3.19 -12.15
C VAL A 113 7.93 2.28 -12.34
N LEU A 114 7.30 1.88 -11.23
CA LEU A 114 6.13 1.00 -11.27
C LEU A 114 4.87 1.79 -11.65
N GLY A 115 4.11 1.26 -12.58
CA GLY A 115 2.82 1.79 -12.97
C GLY A 115 1.73 1.57 -11.91
N CYS A 116 0.60 2.26 -12.02
CA CYS A 116 -0.55 2.05 -11.12
C CYS A 116 -1.91 2.34 -11.74
N LYS A 117 -2.06 3.36 -12.56
CA LYS A 117 -3.34 3.72 -13.21
C LYS A 117 -3.16 4.85 -14.22
N VAL A 118 -3.88 4.73 -15.33
CA VAL A 118 -4.07 5.78 -16.34
C VAL A 118 -5.56 6.16 -16.40
N GLU A 119 -5.86 7.42 -16.53
CA GLU A 119 -7.22 7.97 -16.69
C GLU A 119 -7.40 8.42 -18.15
N GLY A 120 -8.00 7.54 -18.96
CA GLY A 120 -8.06 7.71 -20.41
C GLY A 120 -6.66 7.59 -21.03
N ASP A 121 -6.08 8.71 -21.47
CA ASP A 121 -4.73 8.83 -22.05
C ASP A 121 -3.73 9.57 -21.16
N ARG A 122 -4.10 9.87 -19.91
CA ARG A 122 -3.29 10.66 -18.97
C ARG A 122 -2.95 9.87 -17.73
N PRO A 123 -1.74 10.04 -17.18
CA PRO A 123 -1.40 9.45 -15.91
C PRO A 123 -2.35 9.94 -14.80
N SER A 124 -2.81 9.04 -13.93
CA SER A 124 -3.49 9.44 -12.70
C SER A 124 -2.59 10.30 -11.80
N VAL A 125 -3.17 11.00 -10.84
CA VAL A 125 -2.41 11.82 -9.87
C VAL A 125 -1.38 10.96 -9.11
N ALA A 126 -1.68 9.71 -8.81
CA ALA A 126 -0.75 8.79 -8.17
C ALA A 126 0.43 8.45 -9.09
N LEU A 127 0.16 8.17 -10.36
CA LEU A 127 1.20 7.88 -11.35
C LEU A 127 2.08 9.11 -11.61
N LEU A 128 1.48 10.31 -11.69
CA LEU A 128 2.25 11.56 -11.84
C LEU A 128 3.24 11.79 -10.70
N ARG A 129 2.87 11.49 -9.45
CA ARG A 129 3.79 11.62 -8.31
C ARG A 129 4.99 10.69 -8.42
N ARG A 130 4.81 9.47 -8.94
CA ARG A 130 5.94 8.57 -9.24
C ARG A 130 6.81 9.13 -10.33
N VAL A 131 6.20 9.65 -11.40
CA VAL A 131 6.90 10.31 -12.50
C VAL A 131 7.68 11.53 -12.01
N ASP A 132 7.07 12.39 -11.17
CA ASP A 132 7.74 13.56 -10.61
C ASP A 132 8.98 13.16 -9.80
N THR A 133 8.82 12.16 -8.91
CA THR A 133 9.92 11.63 -8.10
C THR A 133 11.04 11.04 -8.97
N ALA A 134 10.69 10.30 -10.02
CA ALA A 134 11.66 9.75 -10.96
C ALA A 134 12.35 10.82 -11.79
N ALA A 135 11.61 11.83 -12.27
CA ALA A 135 12.17 12.94 -13.04
C ALA A 135 13.18 13.74 -12.22
N ASP A 136 12.85 14.09 -10.96
CA ASP A 136 13.76 14.81 -10.07
C ASP A 136 15.07 14.03 -9.88
N TYR A 137 14.98 12.71 -9.67
CA TYR A 137 16.16 11.86 -9.54
C TYR A 137 16.97 11.80 -10.86
N LEU A 138 16.31 11.56 -12.00
CA LEU A 138 16.97 11.43 -13.31
C LEU A 138 17.64 12.72 -13.78
N LEU A 139 17.08 13.88 -13.46
CA LEU A 139 17.67 15.18 -13.77
C LEU A 139 18.90 15.47 -12.91
N ALA A 140 18.90 15.00 -11.66
CA ALA A 140 20.07 15.08 -10.78
C ALA A 140 21.17 14.06 -11.17
N HIS A 141 20.83 12.96 -11.88
CA HIS A 141 21.74 11.89 -12.28
C HIS A 141 21.67 11.65 -13.81
N PRO A 142 22.33 12.49 -14.65
CA PRO A 142 22.17 12.45 -16.11
C PRO A 142 22.60 11.14 -16.78
N SER A 143 23.46 10.32 -16.15
CA SER A 143 23.93 9.03 -16.67
C SER A 143 22.98 7.86 -16.36
N VAL A 144 22.01 8.04 -15.47
CA VAL A 144 21.10 6.98 -15.05
C VAL A 144 20.00 6.77 -16.08
N GLN A 145 19.71 5.51 -16.43
CA GLN A 145 18.59 5.11 -17.27
C GLN A 145 17.37 4.73 -16.41
N VAL A 146 16.20 4.68 -17.04
CA VAL A 146 14.94 4.32 -16.37
C VAL A 146 14.15 3.32 -17.20
N VAL A 147 13.64 2.28 -16.52
CA VAL A 147 12.57 1.42 -17.04
C VAL A 147 11.26 1.93 -16.48
N VAL A 148 10.33 2.31 -17.35
CA VAL A 148 8.94 2.58 -16.98
C VAL A 148 8.14 1.31 -17.22
N SER A 149 7.52 0.76 -16.16
CA SER A 149 6.90 -0.58 -16.23
C SER A 149 5.44 -0.54 -15.79
N GLY A 150 4.57 -0.97 -16.68
CA GLY A 150 3.13 -1.06 -16.46
C GLY A 150 2.36 -1.24 -17.76
N GLY A 151 1.55 -2.30 -17.83
CA GLY A 151 0.71 -2.61 -18.99
C GLY A 151 -0.49 -1.69 -19.12
N GLN A 152 -1.43 -2.09 -19.96
CA GLN A 152 -2.66 -1.35 -20.22
C GLN A 152 -3.83 -2.01 -19.51
N GLY A 153 -4.47 -1.29 -18.59
CA GLY A 153 -5.71 -1.72 -17.95
C GLY A 153 -6.90 -1.72 -18.92
N ALA A 154 -7.94 -2.49 -18.62
CA ALA A 154 -9.09 -2.67 -19.50
C ALA A 154 -9.87 -1.37 -19.80
N ASP A 155 -9.77 -0.38 -18.95
CA ASP A 155 -10.42 0.93 -19.04
C ASP A 155 -9.43 2.05 -19.40
N GLU A 156 -8.22 1.72 -19.84
CA GLU A 156 -7.16 2.65 -20.22
C GLU A 156 -7.00 2.71 -21.75
N LEU A 157 -6.70 3.87 -22.29
CA LEU A 157 -6.50 4.06 -23.73
C LEU A 157 -5.05 3.80 -24.17
N ILE A 158 -4.10 3.91 -23.24
CA ILE A 158 -2.67 3.63 -23.43
C ILE A 158 -2.15 2.84 -22.24
N SER A 159 -0.97 2.22 -22.37
CA SER A 159 -0.32 1.56 -21.26
C SER A 159 0.17 2.56 -20.21
N GLU A 160 0.28 2.11 -18.96
CA GLU A 160 0.84 2.91 -17.86
C GLU A 160 2.28 3.32 -18.18
N ALA A 161 3.06 2.41 -18.78
CA ALA A 161 4.43 2.68 -19.22
C ALA A 161 4.50 3.79 -20.29
N GLU A 162 3.63 3.77 -21.29
CA GLU A 162 3.60 4.82 -22.32
C GLU A 162 3.18 6.17 -21.72
N ALA A 163 2.22 6.17 -20.79
CA ALA A 163 1.83 7.39 -20.08
C ALA A 163 3.00 7.97 -19.26
N MET A 164 3.78 7.10 -18.59
CA MET A 164 4.98 7.51 -17.83
C MET A 164 6.07 8.02 -18.75
N ARG A 165 6.35 7.35 -19.89
CA ARG A 165 7.34 7.80 -20.85
C ARG A 165 7.05 9.23 -21.33
N ARG A 166 5.82 9.48 -21.81
CA ARG A 166 5.41 10.84 -22.25
C ARG A 166 5.62 11.87 -21.14
N ALA A 167 5.17 11.53 -19.94
CA ALA A 167 5.25 12.43 -18.81
C ALA A 167 6.69 12.71 -18.33
N LEU A 168 7.63 11.78 -18.49
CA LEU A 168 9.06 11.99 -18.21
C LEU A 168 9.71 12.87 -19.27
N VAL A 169 9.39 12.65 -20.55
CA VAL A 169 9.87 13.50 -21.66
C VAL A 169 9.40 14.94 -21.48
N ASP A 170 8.14 15.15 -21.12
CA ASP A 170 7.58 16.49 -20.83
C ASP A 170 8.29 17.19 -19.66
N ARG A 171 8.94 16.43 -18.76
CA ARG A 171 9.77 16.95 -17.64
C ARG A 171 11.24 17.14 -17.99
N GLY A 172 11.62 16.91 -19.25
CA GLY A 172 12.98 17.13 -19.74
C GLY A 172 13.91 15.92 -19.60
N VAL A 173 13.40 14.72 -19.28
CA VAL A 173 14.20 13.50 -19.36
C VAL A 173 14.39 13.10 -20.81
N ALA A 174 15.64 12.88 -21.24
CA ALA A 174 15.94 12.49 -22.60
C ALA A 174 15.33 11.12 -22.95
N GLU A 175 14.67 11.03 -24.10
CA GLU A 175 13.88 9.85 -24.48
C GLU A 175 14.72 8.58 -24.64
N ASP A 176 15.97 8.71 -25.08
CA ASP A 176 16.96 7.63 -25.22
C ASP A 176 17.39 7.00 -23.87
N ARG A 177 17.04 7.62 -22.75
CA ARG A 177 17.26 7.10 -21.40
C ARG A 177 16.06 6.29 -20.87
N ILE A 178 14.94 6.27 -21.58
CA ILE A 178 13.67 5.68 -21.12
C ILE A 178 13.43 4.36 -21.85
N LEU A 179 13.47 3.27 -21.11
CA LEU A 179 13.11 1.92 -21.57
C LEU A 179 11.67 1.63 -21.16
N VAL A 180 10.88 1.02 -22.06
CA VAL A 180 9.45 0.83 -21.88
C VAL A 180 9.15 -0.66 -21.69
N GLU A 181 8.43 -1.00 -20.63
CA GLU A 181 7.84 -2.30 -20.36
C GLU A 181 6.32 -2.10 -20.23
N ASP A 182 5.54 -2.55 -21.21
CA ASP A 182 4.10 -2.28 -21.33
C ASP A 182 3.20 -3.54 -21.34
N ARG A 183 3.76 -4.70 -20.96
CA ARG A 183 3.07 -6.00 -20.99
C ARG A 183 2.56 -6.48 -19.64
N SER A 184 3.13 -5.95 -18.55
CA SER A 184 2.87 -6.43 -17.20
C SER A 184 1.48 -6.09 -16.70
N THR A 185 0.91 -6.99 -15.89
CA THR A 185 -0.42 -6.86 -15.26
C THR A 185 -0.37 -6.98 -13.73
N SER A 186 0.82 -7.14 -13.18
CA SER A 186 1.05 -7.30 -11.75
C SER A 186 2.43 -6.78 -11.33
N THR A 187 2.61 -6.48 -10.04
CA THR A 187 3.92 -6.06 -9.52
C THR A 187 5.01 -7.11 -9.77
N LEU A 188 4.65 -8.41 -9.74
CA LEU A 188 5.60 -9.48 -10.04
C LEU A 188 6.05 -9.42 -11.51
N GLU A 189 5.12 -9.26 -12.44
CA GLU A 189 5.43 -9.12 -13.85
C GLU A 189 6.17 -7.82 -14.15
N ASN A 190 5.79 -6.70 -13.54
CA ASN A 190 6.52 -5.44 -13.68
C ASN A 190 8.01 -5.63 -13.39
N LEU A 191 8.35 -6.24 -12.27
CA LEU A 191 9.74 -6.41 -11.86
C LEU A 191 10.45 -7.54 -12.64
N THR A 192 9.74 -8.61 -13.02
CA THR A 192 10.29 -9.69 -13.84
C THR A 192 10.65 -9.17 -15.24
N PHE A 193 9.73 -8.49 -15.91
CA PHE A 193 9.97 -7.97 -17.26
C PHE A 193 10.94 -6.78 -17.26
N SER A 194 10.92 -5.95 -16.22
CA SER A 194 11.95 -4.92 -16.04
C SER A 194 13.35 -5.52 -15.92
N LYS A 195 13.50 -6.63 -15.17
CA LYS A 195 14.79 -7.34 -15.05
C LYS A 195 15.25 -7.89 -16.41
N GLU A 196 14.35 -8.40 -17.23
CA GLU A 196 14.68 -8.85 -18.60
C GLU A 196 15.22 -7.67 -19.42
N ILE A 197 14.55 -6.52 -19.38
CA ILE A 197 14.99 -5.30 -20.08
C ILE A 197 16.36 -4.82 -19.57
N LEU A 198 16.61 -4.86 -18.25
CA LEU A 198 17.92 -4.54 -17.69
C LEU A 198 19.01 -5.45 -18.26
N ALA A 199 18.76 -6.76 -18.32
CA ALA A 199 19.70 -7.74 -18.84
C ALA A 199 19.98 -7.55 -20.34
N GLU A 200 18.94 -7.29 -21.15
CA GLU A 200 19.06 -7.03 -22.59
C GLU A 200 19.87 -5.77 -22.90
N ASN A 201 19.85 -4.77 -22.02
CA ASN A 201 20.57 -3.51 -22.16
C ASN A 201 21.90 -3.47 -21.38
N GLY A 202 22.33 -4.58 -20.74
CA GLY A 202 23.59 -4.66 -20.02
C GLY A 202 23.64 -3.82 -18.74
N LEU A 203 22.50 -3.52 -18.11
CA LEU A 203 22.36 -2.62 -16.97
C LEU A 203 22.54 -3.30 -15.60
N GLY A 204 22.83 -4.62 -15.59
CA GLY A 204 23.02 -5.38 -14.35
C GLY A 204 21.71 -5.67 -13.62
N THR A 205 21.81 -5.94 -12.31
CA THR A 205 20.65 -6.28 -11.46
C THR A 205 20.41 -5.28 -10.35
N SER A 206 21.29 -4.27 -10.20
CA SER A 206 21.10 -3.18 -9.22
C SER A 206 20.11 -2.17 -9.76
N ALA A 207 19.05 -1.88 -8.99
CA ALA A 207 17.98 -1.02 -9.41
C ALA A 207 17.40 -0.18 -8.26
N ILE A 208 16.82 0.97 -8.61
CA ILE A 208 16.04 1.79 -7.68
C ILE A 208 14.58 1.71 -8.11
N VAL A 209 13.74 1.14 -7.26
CA VAL A 209 12.30 1.02 -7.50
C VAL A 209 11.59 2.27 -7.04
N VAL A 210 10.85 2.91 -7.94
CA VAL A 210 10.01 4.08 -7.65
C VAL A 210 8.55 3.66 -7.53
N SER A 211 7.95 3.88 -6.36
CA SER A 211 6.54 3.61 -6.08
C SER A 211 6.05 4.44 -4.90
N GLU A 212 4.73 4.45 -4.62
CA GLU A 212 4.26 5.12 -3.39
C GLU A 212 4.75 4.40 -2.13
N GLY A 213 5.03 5.21 -1.08
CA GLY A 213 5.65 4.74 0.13
C GLY A 213 4.94 3.56 0.82
N TYR A 214 3.60 3.53 0.84
CA TYR A 214 2.86 2.41 1.43
C TYR A 214 3.09 1.08 0.69
N HIS A 215 3.41 1.12 -0.61
CA HIS A 215 3.64 -0.05 -1.46
C HIS A 215 5.10 -0.51 -1.45
N MET A 216 6.04 0.37 -1.07
CA MET A 216 7.48 0.17 -1.23
C MET A 216 7.98 -1.13 -0.63
N TYR A 217 7.61 -1.46 0.62
CA TYR A 217 8.07 -2.69 1.26
C TYR A 217 7.67 -3.96 0.47
N ARG A 218 6.45 -4.00 -0.09
CA ARG A 218 6.02 -5.14 -0.92
C ARG A 218 6.74 -5.17 -2.26
N ALA A 219 6.93 -4.02 -2.90
CA ALA A 219 7.67 -3.93 -4.16
C ALA A 219 9.12 -4.44 -4.01
N LEU A 220 9.83 -4.03 -2.96
CA LEU A 220 11.19 -4.48 -2.70
C LEU A 220 11.27 -5.98 -2.39
N ARG A 221 10.30 -6.54 -1.66
CA ARG A 221 10.24 -8.00 -1.46
C ARG A 221 10.01 -8.78 -2.75
N VAL A 222 9.23 -8.22 -3.68
CA VAL A 222 9.06 -8.84 -5.00
C VAL A 222 10.32 -8.69 -5.83
N ALA A 223 11.01 -7.56 -5.77
CA ALA A 223 12.30 -7.32 -6.42
C ALA A 223 13.35 -8.35 -5.98
N ASP A 224 13.51 -8.56 -4.67
CA ASP A 224 14.39 -9.59 -4.10
C ASP A 224 14.02 -10.99 -4.62
N ARG A 225 12.72 -11.35 -4.64
CA ARG A 225 12.24 -12.65 -5.14
C ARG A 225 12.59 -12.89 -6.61
N VAL A 226 12.53 -11.87 -7.47
CA VAL A 226 12.94 -11.99 -8.88
C VAL A 226 14.44 -11.86 -9.08
N GLY A 227 15.22 -11.63 -8.02
CA GLY A 227 16.68 -11.51 -8.04
C GLY A 227 17.16 -10.16 -8.59
N LEU A 228 16.47 -9.09 -8.28
CA LEU A 228 16.93 -7.71 -8.38
C LEU A 228 17.50 -7.27 -7.02
N ASP A 229 18.69 -6.68 -7.04
CA ASP A 229 19.26 -5.96 -5.90
C ASP A 229 18.68 -4.54 -5.91
N ALA A 230 17.59 -4.34 -5.18
CA ALA A 230 16.78 -3.15 -5.34
C ALA A 230 16.67 -2.32 -4.06
N GLU A 231 16.88 -1.02 -4.20
CA GLU A 231 16.58 0.00 -3.20
C GLU A 231 15.28 0.74 -3.56
N GLY A 232 14.68 1.42 -2.58
CA GLY A 232 13.41 2.11 -2.77
C GLY A 232 13.56 3.62 -2.84
N LEU A 233 12.86 4.25 -3.78
CA LEU A 233 12.67 5.70 -3.84
C LEU A 233 11.17 6.00 -3.75
N ALA A 234 10.71 6.41 -2.57
CA ALA A 234 9.29 6.52 -2.28
C ALA A 234 8.69 7.82 -2.82
N ALA A 235 7.73 7.71 -3.73
CA ALA A 235 6.90 8.83 -4.14
C ALA A 235 5.86 9.19 -3.05
N PRO A 236 5.52 10.49 -2.89
CA PRO A 236 4.55 10.93 -1.90
C PRO A 236 3.14 10.43 -2.21
N SER A 237 2.40 10.04 -1.16
CA SER A 237 1.03 9.55 -1.27
C SER A 237 0.03 10.59 -0.77
N ALA A 238 -1.19 10.60 -1.34
CA ALA A 238 -2.26 11.44 -0.82
C ALA A 238 -2.71 10.95 0.57
N ALA A 239 -2.88 11.86 1.52
CA ALA A 239 -3.24 11.51 2.89
C ALA A 239 -4.56 10.72 3.00
N TRP A 240 -5.53 11.03 2.12
CA TRP A 240 -6.85 10.37 2.12
C TRP A 240 -6.81 8.92 1.60
N VAL A 241 -5.81 8.51 0.83
CA VAL A 241 -5.68 7.13 0.34
C VAL A 241 -4.85 6.26 1.29
N LEU A 242 -4.00 6.85 2.12
CA LEU A 242 -3.06 6.13 2.98
C LEU A 242 -3.71 5.06 3.86
N PRO A 243 -4.80 5.35 4.64
CA PRO A 243 -5.36 4.36 5.56
C PRO A 243 -5.84 3.10 4.86
N THR A 244 -6.53 3.24 3.72
CA THR A 244 -7.07 2.10 2.96
C THR A 244 -5.95 1.32 2.27
N SER A 245 -4.97 2.02 1.68
CA SER A 245 -3.83 1.39 1.03
C SER A 245 -2.94 0.67 2.05
N TRP A 246 -2.75 1.26 3.24
CA TRP A 246 -1.99 0.64 4.33
C TRP A 246 -2.59 -0.70 4.76
N VAL A 247 -3.90 -0.72 5.01
CA VAL A 247 -4.61 -1.96 5.34
C VAL A 247 -4.55 -2.96 4.19
N ARG A 248 -4.72 -2.52 2.94
CA ARG A 248 -4.57 -3.38 1.75
C ARG A 248 -3.19 -4.02 1.68
N GLU A 249 -2.13 -3.28 1.98
CA GLU A 249 -0.77 -3.81 1.95
C GLU A 249 -0.52 -4.86 3.04
N TRP A 250 -1.14 -4.78 4.23
CA TRP A 250 -1.06 -5.86 5.22
C TRP A 250 -1.54 -7.21 4.63
N PHE A 251 -2.65 -7.18 3.88
CA PHE A 251 -3.14 -8.38 3.18
C PHE A 251 -2.22 -8.79 2.04
N GLY A 252 -1.81 -7.84 1.19
CA GLY A 252 -0.92 -8.12 0.05
C GLY A 252 0.38 -8.77 0.50
N ILE A 253 1.09 -8.18 1.46
CA ILE A 253 2.35 -8.71 2.00
C ILE A 253 2.16 -10.09 2.63
N THR A 254 1.06 -10.30 3.37
CA THR A 254 0.77 -11.58 4.02
C THR A 254 0.50 -12.67 2.97
N LEU A 255 -0.33 -12.36 1.96
CA LEU A 255 -0.68 -13.31 0.89
C LEU A 255 0.53 -13.64 0.00
N ASP A 256 1.36 -12.65 -0.32
CA ASP A 256 2.60 -12.86 -1.09
C ASP A 256 3.61 -13.72 -0.31
N GLY A 257 3.64 -13.59 1.02
CA GLY A 257 4.45 -14.43 1.89
C GLY A 257 3.98 -15.89 1.98
N LEU A 258 2.70 -16.17 1.72
CA LEU A 258 2.14 -17.53 1.71
C LEU A 258 2.31 -18.25 0.36
N LYS A 259 2.60 -17.51 -0.70
CA LYS A 259 2.80 -18.05 -2.06
C LYS A 259 4.26 -18.48 -2.32
N GLY A 260 5.13 -18.33 -1.34
CA GLY A 260 6.52 -18.77 -1.35
C GLY A 260 7.42 -17.67 -1.85
#